data_a7670c44359a9f32041f5394201fbfb5
#
_entry.id   a7670c44359a9f32041f5394201fbfb5
#
_cell.length_a   1.000
_cell.length_b   1.000
_cell.length_c   1.000
_cell.angle_alpha   90.00
_cell.angle_beta   90.00
_cell.angle_gamma   90.00
#
_symmetry.space_group_name_H-M   'P 1'
#
loop_
_entity.id
_entity.type
_entity.pdbx_description
1 polymer ?
#
loop_
_entity_poly.entity_id
_entity_poly.type
_entity_poly.pdbx_seq_one_letter_code
_entity_poly.pdbx_strand_id
1 'polypeptide(L)'
;MDFESYKARINAFDIQIESVKKQIRQIEDQVEEAYIARKSANKVRDEFDNFVAKRKLSVNKLVKGMYLKSFRSFLNKTQSILAGTDYLKAIALIDEMNSFINQKIYYYEENLDYCRDELRRLNKQRELLVQEYNIVVLTYTSEGGKT
;
A
#
# COMPACT_ATOMS: atom_id res chain seq x y z
N MET A 1 24.59 -36.85 20.80
CA MET A 1 23.74 -35.89 20.15
C MET A 1 24.18 -34.49 20.58
N ASP A 2 24.31 -33.60 19.65
CA ASP A 2 24.92 -32.32 19.90
C ASP A 2 23.87 -31.25 20.25
N PHE A 3 23.68 -31.01 21.56
CA PHE A 3 22.75 -29.97 22.04
C PHE A 3 23.08 -28.55 21.49
N GLU A 4 24.32 -28.27 21.25
CA GLU A 4 24.76 -27.00 20.68
C GLU A 4 24.28 -26.84 19.23
N SER A 5 24.23 -27.95 18.48
CA SER A 5 23.66 -27.95 17.13
C SER A 5 22.16 -27.58 17.14
N TYR A 6 21.37 -28.13 18.07
CA TYR A 6 19.96 -27.74 18.22
C TYR A 6 19.79 -26.27 18.57
N LYS A 7 20.56 -25.78 19.53
CA LYS A 7 20.53 -24.37 19.93
C LYS A 7 20.91 -23.43 18.78
N ALA A 8 21.94 -23.80 18.02
CA ALA A 8 22.37 -23.03 16.85
C ALA A 8 21.27 -22.97 15.78
N ARG A 9 20.60 -24.08 15.51
CA ARG A 9 19.47 -24.16 14.56
C ARG A 9 18.26 -23.34 15.02
N ILE A 10 17.91 -23.42 16.31
CA ILE A 10 16.83 -22.62 16.89
C ILE A 10 17.17 -21.13 16.77
N ASN A 11 18.40 -20.73 17.12
CA ASN A 11 18.84 -19.35 16.97
C ASN A 11 18.82 -18.86 15.51
N ALA A 12 19.16 -19.73 14.56
CA ALA A 12 19.05 -19.40 13.13
C ALA A 12 17.60 -19.11 12.73
N PHE A 13 16.62 -19.85 13.22
CA PHE A 13 15.21 -19.55 13.01
C PHE A 13 14.80 -18.24 13.68
N ASP A 14 15.27 -17.95 14.87
CA ASP A 14 14.99 -16.69 15.56
C ASP A 14 15.48 -15.47 14.75
N ILE A 15 16.68 -15.56 14.18
CA ILE A 15 17.23 -14.51 13.32
C ILE A 15 16.38 -14.34 12.06
N GLN A 16 15.98 -15.43 11.41
CA GLN A 16 15.11 -15.37 10.23
C GLN A 16 13.73 -14.79 10.55
N ILE A 17 13.14 -15.21 11.66
CA ILE A 17 11.85 -14.69 12.14
C ILE A 17 11.92 -13.18 12.38
N GLU A 18 12.94 -12.69 13.06
CA GLU A 18 13.11 -11.25 13.28
C GLU A 18 13.33 -10.47 11.98
N SER A 19 14.07 -11.05 11.02
CA SER A 19 14.23 -10.47 9.69
C SER A 19 12.89 -10.34 8.96
N VAL A 20 12.06 -11.37 8.96
CA VAL A 20 10.73 -11.35 8.33
C VAL A 20 9.80 -10.36 9.03
N LYS A 21 9.80 -10.32 10.36
CA LYS A 21 9.03 -9.32 11.13
C LYS A 21 9.43 -7.88 10.78
N LYS A 22 10.71 -7.62 10.57
CA LYS A 22 11.20 -6.32 10.13
C LYS A 22 10.68 -5.98 8.73
N GLN A 23 10.71 -6.94 7.80
CA GLN A 23 10.15 -6.76 6.46
C GLN A 23 8.65 -6.46 6.52
N ILE A 24 7.89 -7.18 7.33
CA ILE A 24 6.46 -6.95 7.53
C ILE A 24 6.21 -5.51 7.97
N ARG A 25 6.90 -5.02 9.00
CA ARG A 25 6.75 -3.62 9.45
C ARG A 25 7.05 -2.61 8.35
N GLN A 26 8.11 -2.82 7.56
CA GLN A 26 8.45 -1.94 6.44
C GLN A 26 7.36 -1.93 5.36
N ILE A 27 6.78 -3.09 5.05
CA ILE A 27 5.70 -3.19 4.05
C ILE A 27 4.41 -2.57 4.60
N GLU A 28 4.07 -2.77 5.88
CA GLU A 28 2.93 -2.12 6.54
C GLU A 28 3.03 -0.59 6.46
N ASP A 29 4.20 -0.02 6.70
CA ASP A 29 4.45 1.42 6.54
C ASP A 29 4.25 1.86 5.09
N GLN A 30 4.73 1.09 4.11
CA GLN A 30 4.52 1.37 2.69
C GLN A 30 3.05 1.30 2.28
N VAL A 31 2.30 0.35 2.81
CA VAL A 31 0.85 0.24 2.61
C VAL A 31 0.14 1.48 3.15
N GLU A 32 0.47 1.90 4.37
CA GLU A 32 -0.11 3.08 5.00
C GLU A 32 0.17 4.35 4.18
N GLU A 33 1.43 4.56 3.76
CA GLU A 33 1.82 5.69 2.90
C GLU A 33 1.05 5.68 1.57
N ALA A 34 0.86 4.51 0.97
CA ALA A 34 0.12 4.37 -0.28
C ALA A 34 -1.38 4.70 -0.12
N TYR A 35 -1.99 4.31 1.00
CA TYR A 35 -3.37 4.70 1.32
C TYR A 35 -3.52 6.21 1.55
N ILE A 36 -2.56 6.83 2.23
CA ILE A 36 -2.52 8.29 2.41
C ILE A 36 -2.39 8.98 1.05
N ALA A 37 -1.51 8.50 0.18
CA ALA A 37 -1.34 9.01 -1.17
C ALA A 37 -2.63 8.90 -1.99
N ARG A 38 -3.35 7.78 -1.90
CA ARG A 38 -4.64 7.58 -2.58
C ARG A 38 -5.69 8.58 -2.10
N LYS A 39 -5.79 8.78 -0.80
CA LYS A 39 -6.71 9.77 -0.21
C LYS A 39 -6.40 11.18 -0.71
N SER A 40 -5.11 11.55 -0.76
CA SER A 40 -4.67 12.85 -1.27
C SER A 40 -4.97 13.02 -2.76
N ALA A 41 -4.75 11.98 -3.56
CA ALA A 41 -5.03 11.99 -4.99
C ALA A 41 -6.53 12.14 -5.29
N ASN A 42 -7.39 11.45 -4.53
CA ASN A 42 -8.84 11.59 -4.64
C ASN A 42 -9.29 13.01 -4.26
N LYS A 43 -8.70 13.60 -3.23
CA LYS A 43 -8.97 14.98 -2.83
C LYS A 43 -8.58 15.97 -3.93
N VAL A 44 -7.43 15.81 -4.55
CA VAL A 44 -6.97 16.64 -5.68
C VAL A 44 -7.96 16.55 -6.84
N ARG A 45 -8.44 15.36 -7.18
CA ARG A 45 -9.44 15.18 -8.22
C ARG A 45 -10.73 15.91 -7.89
N ASP A 46 -11.26 15.74 -6.69
CA ASP A 46 -12.51 16.39 -6.25
C ASP A 46 -12.38 17.93 -6.26
N GLU A 47 -11.27 18.45 -5.77
CA GLU A 47 -10.97 19.88 -5.78
C GLU A 47 -10.86 20.44 -7.21
N PHE A 48 -10.25 19.68 -8.11
CA PHE A 48 -10.13 20.06 -9.53
C PHE A 48 -11.50 20.07 -10.21
N ASP A 49 -12.32 19.04 -10.02
CA ASP A 49 -13.68 18.98 -10.56
C ASP A 49 -14.54 20.12 -10.03
N ASN A 50 -14.47 20.41 -8.74
CA ASN A 50 -15.17 21.52 -8.11
C ASN A 50 -14.72 22.88 -8.65
N PHE A 51 -13.43 23.07 -8.83
CA PHE A 51 -12.86 24.28 -9.43
C PHE A 51 -13.40 24.52 -10.85
N VAL A 52 -13.37 23.49 -11.68
CA VAL A 52 -13.88 23.57 -13.07
C VAL A 52 -15.39 23.82 -13.08
N ALA A 53 -16.16 23.13 -12.22
CA ALA A 53 -17.60 23.33 -12.12
C ALA A 53 -17.95 24.77 -11.72
N LYS A 54 -17.26 25.37 -10.75
CA LYS A 54 -17.44 26.75 -10.34
C LYS A 54 -17.10 27.72 -11.45
N ARG A 55 -16.03 27.47 -12.22
CA ARG A 55 -15.63 28.32 -13.35
C ARG A 55 -16.66 28.24 -14.49
N LYS A 56 -17.14 27.05 -14.82
CA LYS A 56 -18.23 26.87 -15.81
C LYS A 56 -19.49 27.61 -15.40
N LEU A 57 -19.89 27.51 -14.12
CA LEU A 57 -21.06 28.21 -13.61
C LEU A 57 -20.91 29.75 -13.71
N SER A 58 -19.76 30.28 -13.37
CA SER A 58 -19.44 31.69 -13.46
C SER A 58 -19.51 32.19 -14.92
N VAL A 59 -18.92 31.47 -15.88
CA VAL A 59 -18.97 31.75 -17.30
C VAL A 59 -20.40 31.72 -17.83
N ASN A 60 -21.20 30.68 -17.44
CA ASN A 60 -22.58 30.57 -17.83
C ASN A 60 -23.44 31.73 -17.35
N LYS A 61 -23.22 32.20 -16.10
CA LYS A 61 -23.89 33.39 -15.57
C LYS A 61 -23.55 34.67 -16.38
N LEU A 62 -22.28 34.83 -16.75
CA LEU A 62 -21.83 35.93 -17.57
C LEU A 62 -22.43 35.87 -18.97
N VAL A 63 -22.46 34.73 -19.61
CA VAL A 63 -23.08 34.53 -20.94
C VAL A 63 -24.56 34.90 -20.92
N LYS A 64 -25.31 34.51 -19.88
CA LYS A 64 -26.75 34.82 -19.74
C LYS A 64 -27.01 36.32 -19.55
N GLY A 65 -26.08 37.06 -18.93
CA GLY A 65 -26.19 38.49 -18.68
C GLY A 65 -25.70 39.37 -19.81
N MET A 66 -25.15 38.84 -20.91
CA MET A 66 -24.47 39.60 -21.93
C MET A 66 -25.27 39.77 -23.21
N TYR A 67 -25.40 41.03 -23.64
CA TYR A 67 -26.13 41.43 -24.86
C TYR A 67 -25.19 41.64 -26.05
N LEU A 68 -23.87 41.68 -25.89
CA LEU A 68 -22.90 41.94 -26.94
C LEU A 68 -22.37 40.64 -27.55
N LYS A 69 -22.59 40.47 -28.88
CA LYS A 69 -22.18 39.27 -29.63
C LYS A 69 -20.69 38.94 -29.52
N SER A 70 -19.80 39.97 -29.54
CA SER A 70 -18.35 39.78 -29.41
C SER A 70 -17.93 39.20 -28.07
N PHE A 71 -18.57 39.61 -27.01
CA PHE A 71 -18.33 39.12 -25.67
C PHE A 71 -18.85 37.68 -25.47
N ARG A 72 -20.02 37.38 -26.05
CA ARG A 72 -20.59 36.05 -26.05
C ARG A 72 -19.66 35.03 -26.75
N SER A 73 -19.09 35.44 -27.90
CA SER A 73 -18.12 34.59 -28.61
C SER A 73 -16.88 34.30 -27.77
N PHE A 74 -16.34 35.28 -27.08
CA PHE A 74 -15.21 35.11 -26.16
C PHE A 74 -15.54 34.18 -25.00
N LEU A 75 -16.70 34.33 -24.37
CA LEU A 75 -17.14 33.47 -23.26
C LEU A 75 -17.42 32.04 -23.72
N ASN A 76 -17.97 31.85 -24.93
CA ASN A 76 -18.16 30.51 -25.50
C ASN A 76 -16.82 29.80 -25.77
N LYS A 77 -15.79 30.53 -26.22
CA LYS A 77 -14.42 30.00 -26.34
C LYS A 77 -13.85 29.61 -24.98
N THR A 78 -14.07 30.43 -23.95
CA THR A 78 -13.65 30.09 -22.58
C THR A 78 -14.33 28.82 -22.04
N GLN A 79 -15.65 28.68 -22.30
CA GLN A 79 -16.35 27.42 -21.97
C GLN A 79 -15.76 26.21 -22.70
N SER A 80 -15.43 26.35 -23.99
CA SER A 80 -14.78 25.30 -24.77
C SER A 80 -13.43 24.90 -24.20
N ILE A 81 -12.64 25.86 -23.73
CA ILE A 81 -11.36 25.58 -23.09
C ILE A 81 -11.55 24.82 -21.78
N LEU A 82 -12.51 25.22 -20.93
CA LEU A 82 -12.82 24.55 -19.66
C LEU A 82 -13.37 23.13 -19.83
N ALA A 83 -14.03 22.84 -20.94
CA ALA A 83 -14.57 21.51 -21.29
C ALA A 83 -13.70 20.74 -22.30
N GLY A 84 -12.60 21.37 -22.75
CA GLY A 84 -11.79 20.89 -23.88
C GLY A 84 -10.67 19.94 -23.51
N THR A 85 -9.75 19.81 -24.47
CA THR A 85 -8.67 18.82 -24.45
C THR A 85 -7.76 18.93 -23.21
N ASP A 86 -7.46 20.12 -22.73
CA ASP A 86 -6.56 20.31 -21.56
C ASP A 86 -7.21 19.83 -20.26
N TYR A 87 -8.51 20.07 -20.09
CA TYR A 87 -9.27 19.50 -18.97
C TYR A 87 -9.27 17.96 -19.01
N LEU A 88 -9.55 17.37 -20.19
CA LEU A 88 -9.56 15.92 -20.36
C LEU A 88 -8.19 15.32 -20.13
N LYS A 89 -7.11 15.97 -20.57
CA LYS A 89 -5.73 15.53 -20.28
C LYS A 89 -5.41 15.59 -18.79
N ALA A 90 -5.83 16.64 -18.09
CA ALA A 90 -5.62 16.77 -16.65
C ALA A 90 -6.35 15.65 -15.87
N ILE A 91 -7.61 15.37 -16.21
CA ILE A 91 -8.37 14.25 -15.62
C ILE A 91 -7.71 12.91 -15.93
N ALA A 92 -7.27 12.68 -17.16
CA ALA A 92 -6.58 11.46 -17.55
C ALA A 92 -5.30 11.24 -16.74
N LEU A 93 -4.50 12.29 -16.51
CA LEU A 93 -3.30 12.21 -15.67
C LEU A 93 -3.62 11.89 -14.20
N ILE A 94 -4.68 12.50 -13.65
CA ILE A 94 -5.13 12.22 -12.28
C ILE A 94 -5.61 10.76 -12.17
N ASP A 95 -6.37 10.28 -13.14
CA ASP A 95 -6.86 8.89 -13.18
C ASP A 95 -5.70 7.89 -13.34
N GLU A 96 -4.70 8.20 -14.17
CA GLU A 96 -3.48 7.40 -14.31
C GLU A 96 -2.69 7.34 -13.01
N MET A 97 -2.54 8.45 -12.31
CA MET A 97 -1.90 8.51 -11.00
C MET A 97 -2.67 7.65 -9.98
N ASN A 98 -3.99 7.75 -9.93
CA ASN A 98 -4.82 6.92 -9.05
C ASN A 98 -4.69 5.42 -9.38
N SER A 99 -4.67 5.07 -10.65
CA SER A 99 -4.45 3.69 -11.11
C SER A 99 -3.09 3.17 -10.65
N PHE A 100 -2.05 3.96 -10.80
CA PHE A 100 -0.69 3.62 -10.34
C PHE A 100 -0.64 3.40 -8.82
N ILE A 101 -1.26 4.27 -8.03
CA ILE A 101 -1.33 4.14 -6.58
C ILE A 101 -2.07 2.85 -6.19
N ASN A 102 -3.20 2.54 -6.83
CA ASN A 102 -3.95 1.31 -6.58
C ASN A 102 -3.15 0.05 -6.92
N GLN A 103 -2.38 0.07 -8.01
CA GLN A 103 -1.46 -1.03 -8.35
C GLN A 103 -0.37 -1.22 -7.29
N LYS A 104 0.17 -0.13 -6.75
CA LYS A 104 1.17 -0.19 -5.67
C LYS A 104 0.59 -0.73 -4.37
N ILE A 105 -0.63 -0.33 -4.00
CA ILE A 105 -1.34 -0.86 -2.83
C ILE A 105 -1.51 -2.38 -2.99
N TYR A 106 -2.00 -2.84 -4.12
CA TYR A 106 -2.18 -4.26 -4.40
C TYR A 106 -0.86 -5.03 -4.29
N TYR A 107 0.19 -4.52 -4.89
CA TYR A 107 1.53 -5.11 -4.84
C TYR A 107 2.08 -5.22 -3.40
N TYR A 108 1.95 -4.17 -2.60
CA TYR A 108 2.40 -4.20 -1.22
C TYR A 108 1.57 -5.14 -0.35
N GLU A 109 0.25 -5.19 -0.55
CA GLU A 109 -0.63 -6.10 0.17
C GLU A 109 -0.33 -7.56 -0.15
N GLU A 110 -0.06 -7.90 -1.41
CA GLU A 110 0.39 -9.25 -1.79
C GLU A 110 1.73 -9.62 -1.12
N ASN A 111 2.69 -8.71 -1.14
CA ASN A 111 3.97 -8.92 -0.46
C ASN A 111 3.81 -9.09 1.05
N LEU A 112 2.90 -8.33 1.65
CA LEU A 112 2.60 -8.43 3.06
C LEU A 112 2.03 -9.81 3.41
N ASP A 113 1.07 -10.31 2.63
CA ASP A 113 0.49 -11.63 2.79
C ASP A 113 1.55 -12.74 2.64
N TYR A 114 2.42 -12.62 1.63
CA TYR A 114 3.54 -13.53 1.45
C TYR A 114 4.47 -13.56 2.66
N CYS A 115 4.86 -12.40 3.19
CA CYS A 115 5.73 -12.31 4.36
C CYS A 115 5.05 -12.85 5.63
N ARG A 116 3.75 -12.64 5.79
CA ARG A 116 2.98 -13.19 6.90
C ARG A 116 2.89 -14.72 6.84
N ASP A 117 2.71 -15.27 5.66
CA ASP A 117 2.71 -16.72 5.46
C ASP A 117 4.09 -17.32 5.74
N GLU A 118 5.16 -16.65 5.29
CA GLU A 118 6.53 -17.05 5.60
C GLU A 118 6.82 -17.01 7.10
N LEU A 119 6.35 -15.99 7.80
CA LEU A 119 6.46 -15.89 9.25
C LEU A 119 5.76 -17.07 9.97
N ARG A 120 4.55 -17.41 9.53
CA ARG A 120 3.82 -18.57 10.08
C ARG A 120 4.59 -19.87 9.85
N ARG A 121 5.15 -20.06 8.65
CA ARG A 121 5.96 -21.22 8.30
C ARG A 121 7.19 -21.34 9.18
N LEU A 122 7.93 -20.27 9.35
CA LEU A 122 9.14 -20.21 10.18
C LEU A 122 8.83 -20.48 11.65
N ASN A 123 7.78 -19.86 12.20
CA ASN A 123 7.34 -20.10 13.58
C ASN A 123 6.98 -21.55 13.81
N LYS A 124 6.26 -22.18 12.88
CA LYS A 124 5.90 -23.61 12.96
C LYS A 124 7.12 -24.50 12.93
N GLN A 125 8.06 -24.26 12.04
CA GLN A 125 9.30 -25.03 11.94
C GLN A 125 10.17 -24.88 13.20
N ARG A 126 10.25 -23.65 13.71
CA ARG A 126 10.95 -23.39 14.98
C ARG A 126 10.30 -24.16 16.15
N GLU A 127 8.99 -24.12 16.25
CA GLU A 127 8.23 -24.83 17.29
C GLU A 127 8.49 -26.33 17.25
N LEU A 128 8.45 -26.94 16.08
CA LEU A 128 8.75 -28.36 15.89
C LEU A 128 10.18 -28.69 16.33
N LEU A 129 11.14 -27.83 15.97
CA LEU A 129 12.54 -28.04 16.37
C LEU A 129 12.73 -27.90 17.88
N VAL A 130 12.03 -26.98 18.54
CA VAL A 130 12.04 -26.84 20.00
C VAL A 130 11.44 -28.07 20.67
N GLN A 131 10.37 -28.63 20.13
CA GLN A 131 9.76 -29.85 20.63
C GLN A 131 10.73 -31.03 20.51
N GLU A 132 11.38 -31.20 19.37
CA GLU A 132 12.42 -32.24 19.18
C GLU A 132 13.55 -32.08 20.18
N TYR A 133 14.06 -30.85 20.36
CA TYR A 133 15.10 -30.55 21.34
C TYR A 133 14.68 -30.95 22.77
N ASN A 134 13.47 -30.58 23.17
CA ASN A 134 12.95 -30.90 24.49
C ASN A 134 12.82 -32.43 24.71
N ILE A 135 12.38 -33.16 23.70
CA ILE A 135 12.32 -34.63 23.76
C ILE A 135 13.72 -35.22 23.95
N VAL A 136 14.70 -34.76 23.20
CA VAL A 136 16.09 -35.21 23.32
C VAL A 136 16.67 -34.89 24.69
N VAL A 137 16.43 -33.71 25.25
CA VAL A 137 16.86 -33.33 26.59
C VAL A 137 16.24 -34.22 27.64
N LEU A 138 14.93 -34.47 27.55
CA LEU A 138 14.21 -35.36 28.50
C LEU A 138 14.70 -36.81 28.41
N THR A 139 14.96 -37.32 27.22
CA THR A 139 15.50 -38.68 27.03
C THR A 139 16.90 -38.82 27.65
N TYR A 140 17.76 -37.83 27.41
CA TYR A 140 19.12 -37.82 27.98
C TYR A 140 19.11 -37.75 29.50
N THR A 141 18.26 -36.92 30.10
CA THR A 141 18.16 -36.81 31.55
C THR A 141 17.56 -38.05 32.19
N SER A 142 16.64 -38.75 31.52
CA SER A 142 16.05 -40.00 32.03
C SER A 142 17.02 -41.16 31.95
N GLU A 143 17.90 -41.24 30.96
CA GLU A 143 18.94 -42.26 30.85
C GLU A 143 20.11 -42.02 31.82
N GLY A 144 20.49 -40.77 32.08
CA GLY A 144 21.54 -40.39 33.04
C GLY A 144 21.14 -40.61 34.51
N GLY A 145 19.87 -40.75 34.83
CA GLY A 145 19.35 -41.03 36.17
C GLY A 145 19.30 -42.51 36.56
N LYS A 146 19.77 -43.40 35.70
CA LYS A 146 19.81 -44.85 35.93
C LYS A 146 21.18 -45.42 36.34
N THR A 147 22.08 -44.57 36.79
CA THR A 147 23.35 -45.03 37.40
C THR A 147 23.25 -45.02 38.95
#